data_6cc4010a80e5ffa4fa45ef67ceb929e5
#
_entry.id   6cc4010a80e5ffa4fa45ef67ceb929e5
#
_cell.length_a   1.000
_cell.length_b   1.000
_cell.length_c   1.000
_cell.angle_alpha   90.00
_cell.angle_beta   90.00
_cell.angle_gamma   90.00
#
_symmetry.space_group_name_H-M   'P 1'
#
loop_
_entity.id
_entity.type
_entity.pdbx_description
1 polymer ?
#
loop_
_entity_poly.entity_id
_entity_poly.type
_entity_poly.pdbx_seq_one_letter_code
_entity_poly.pdbx_strand_id
1 'polypeptide(L)'
;MSDNSVGIIGLTRQYPEFRYSTKEMIDVLGNKLTEKVKENILQLGVENRYFVRPLEHYVNKSSKQIKSVPDGEPISDLCKNVGEKCLSDLGLTKNDVTCIVAAFEDNDFLSPGLSSILLTKMGLSKFIPHYNIQGMACSTLPKLLELGKNLIRNKNDKVLFVISGCNSGWYLP
;
A
#
# COMPACT_ATOMS: atom_id res chain seq x y z
N MET A 1 22.81 30.24 -8.43
CA MET A 1 21.72 29.50 -7.76
C MET A 1 21.87 28.07 -8.20
N SER A 2 22.25 27.15 -7.30
CA SER A 2 22.31 25.72 -7.64
C SER A 2 20.87 25.24 -7.89
N ASP A 3 20.64 24.70 -9.05
CA ASP A 3 19.38 24.10 -9.42
C ASP A 3 19.21 22.83 -8.55
N ASN A 4 18.58 22.99 -7.39
CA ASN A 4 18.22 21.90 -6.49
C ASN A 4 16.91 21.26 -6.97
N SER A 5 16.92 20.75 -8.20
CA SER A 5 15.77 20.00 -8.70
C SER A 5 15.61 18.70 -7.91
N VAL A 6 14.45 18.52 -7.29
CA VAL A 6 14.05 17.28 -6.64
C VAL A 6 13.22 16.49 -7.63
N GLY A 7 13.52 15.21 -7.81
CA GLY A 7 12.86 14.34 -8.77
C GLY A 7 12.56 12.95 -8.23
N ILE A 8 11.68 12.24 -8.92
CA ILE A 8 11.41 10.83 -8.69
C ILE A 8 12.47 10.01 -9.42
N ILE A 9 13.23 9.19 -8.70
CA ILE A 9 14.29 8.35 -9.27
C ILE A 9 13.82 6.92 -9.57
N GLY A 10 12.70 6.49 -9.02
CA GLY A 10 12.13 5.18 -9.30
C GLY A 10 10.73 5.02 -8.76
N LEU A 11 10.01 4.07 -9.35
CA LEU A 11 8.65 3.68 -8.96
C LEU A 11 8.49 2.18 -9.14
N THR A 12 8.06 1.50 -8.09
CA THR A 12 7.79 0.07 -8.10
C THR A 12 6.40 -0.18 -7.49
N ARG A 13 5.72 -1.22 -7.95
CA ARG A 13 4.41 -1.63 -7.45
C ARG A 13 4.39 -3.11 -7.16
N GLN A 14 3.56 -3.49 -6.20
CA GLN A 14 3.24 -4.88 -5.87
C GLN A 14 1.77 -5.00 -5.53
N TYR A 15 1.21 -6.14 -5.83
CA TYR A 15 -0.18 -6.48 -5.52
C TYR A 15 -0.22 -7.72 -4.65
N PRO A 16 -1.28 -7.91 -3.83
CA PRO A 16 -1.56 -9.18 -3.19
C PRO A 16 -1.65 -10.34 -4.18
N GLU A 17 -1.52 -11.56 -3.68
CA GLU A 17 -1.40 -12.78 -4.48
C GLU A 17 -2.64 -13.08 -5.33
N PHE A 18 -3.84 -12.93 -4.77
CA PHE A 18 -5.08 -13.37 -5.42
C PHE A 18 -5.63 -12.29 -6.34
N ARG A 19 -5.53 -12.54 -7.63
CA ARG A 19 -6.04 -11.66 -8.68
C ARG A 19 -7.31 -12.23 -9.28
N TYR A 20 -8.35 -11.40 -9.41
CA TYR A 20 -9.60 -11.71 -10.10
C TYR A 20 -9.94 -10.62 -11.10
N SER A 21 -10.44 -11.03 -12.27
CA SER A 21 -11.12 -10.09 -13.15
C SER A 21 -12.42 -9.60 -12.51
N THR A 22 -12.90 -8.45 -12.94
CA THR A 22 -14.21 -7.95 -12.47
C THR A 22 -15.33 -8.95 -12.73
N LYS A 23 -15.28 -9.67 -13.86
CA LYS A 23 -16.27 -10.69 -14.22
C LYS A 23 -16.23 -11.88 -13.26
N GLU A 24 -15.04 -12.47 -13.03
CA GLU A 24 -14.88 -13.56 -12.06
C GLU A 24 -15.36 -13.16 -10.66
N MET A 25 -15.05 -11.93 -10.23
CA MET A 25 -15.52 -11.42 -8.94
C MET A 25 -17.06 -11.35 -8.89
N ILE A 26 -17.71 -10.87 -9.94
CA ILE A 26 -19.18 -10.81 -10.04
C ILE A 26 -19.77 -12.22 -10.04
N ASP A 27 -19.18 -13.16 -10.76
CA ASP A 27 -19.63 -14.54 -10.84
C ASP A 27 -19.54 -15.24 -9.45
N VAL A 28 -18.44 -15.05 -8.72
CA VAL A 28 -18.26 -15.62 -7.37
C VAL A 28 -19.20 -14.97 -6.35
N LEU A 29 -19.42 -13.67 -6.42
CA LEU A 29 -20.34 -12.96 -5.55
C LEU A 29 -21.82 -13.30 -5.87
N GLY A 30 -22.09 -13.64 -7.11
CA GLY A 30 -23.36 -14.23 -7.56
C GLY A 30 -24.60 -13.46 -7.10
N ASN A 31 -25.49 -14.19 -6.39
CA ASN A 31 -26.77 -13.66 -5.93
C ASN A 31 -26.67 -12.65 -4.76
N LYS A 32 -25.47 -12.42 -4.22
CA LYS A 32 -25.25 -11.37 -3.21
C LYS A 32 -25.27 -9.97 -3.80
N LEU A 33 -25.13 -9.86 -5.13
CA LEU A 33 -25.18 -8.60 -5.85
C LEU A 33 -26.50 -8.46 -6.61
N THR A 34 -27.16 -7.31 -6.49
CA THR A 34 -28.27 -6.97 -7.39
C THR A 34 -27.74 -6.66 -8.80
N GLU A 35 -28.58 -6.83 -9.84
CA GLU A 35 -28.19 -6.53 -11.22
C GLU A 35 -27.67 -5.09 -11.37
N LYS A 36 -28.34 -4.11 -10.74
CA LYS A 36 -27.90 -2.72 -10.75
C LYS A 36 -26.50 -2.54 -10.17
N VAL A 37 -26.15 -3.29 -9.12
CA VAL A 37 -24.80 -3.24 -8.52
C VAL A 37 -23.77 -3.87 -9.45
N LYS A 38 -24.09 -4.96 -10.13
CA LYS A 38 -23.23 -5.59 -11.12
C LYS A 38 -22.93 -4.65 -12.29
N GLU A 39 -23.97 -3.99 -12.83
CA GLU A 39 -23.82 -2.99 -13.88
C GLU A 39 -22.90 -1.83 -13.45
N ASN A 40 -23.13 -1.27 -12.25
CA ASN A 40 -22.29 -0.20 -11.72
C ASN A 40 -20.83 -0.64 -11.57
N ILE A 41 -20.57 -1.86 -11.10
CA ILE A 41 -19.22 -2.40 -10.94
C ILE A 41 -18.53 -2.50 -12.32
N LEU A 42 -19.25 -2.95 -13.36
CA LEU A 42 -18.72 -3.03 -14.71
C LEU A 42 -18.43 -1.65 -15.30
N GLN A 43 -19.30 -0.66 -15.04
CA GLN A 43 -19.12 0.72 -15.52
C GLN A 43 -17.90 1.44 -14.91
N LEU A 44 -17.38 0.99 -13.77
CA LEU A 44 -16.17 1.56 -13.17
C LEU A 44 -14.91 1.36 -14.03
N GLY A 45 -14.93 0.50 -15.04
CA GLY A 45 -13.80 0.24 -15.91
C GLY A 45 -12.59 -0.41 -15.23
N VAL A 46 -12.78 -0.96 -14.02
CA VAL A 46 -11.72 -1.68 -13.29
C VAL A 46 -11.69 -3.12 -13.78
N GLU A 47 -10.64 -3.50 -14.49
CA GLU A 47 -10.53 -4.84 -15.07
C GLU A 47 -10.17 -5.91 -14.05
N ASN A 48 -9.26 -5.61 -13.13
CA ASN A 48 -8.72 -6.57 -12.16
C ASN A 48 -8.75 -6.01 -10.75
N ARG A 49 -8.95 -6.92 -9.78
CA ARG A 49 -8.87 -6.64 -8.35
C ARG A 49 -7.98 -7.66 -7.66
N TYR A 50 -7.30 -7.24 -6.60
CA TYR A 50 -6.35 -8.06 -5.88
C TYR A 50 -6.77 -8.18 -4.42
N PHE A 51 -6.61 -9.37 -3.87
CA PHE A 51 -7.04 -9.73 -2.53
C PHE A 51 -5.92 -10.46 -1.78
N VAL A 52 -5.86 -10.30 -0.48
CA VAL A 52 -4.90 -11.02 0.39
C VAL A 52 -5.35 -12.44 0.74
N ARG A 53 -6.58 -12.81 0.36
CA ARG A 53 -7.18 -14.16 0.49
C ARG A 53 -7.97 -14.49 -0.78
N PRO A 54 -8.20 -15.78 -1.05
CA PRO A 54 -9.14 -16.18 -2.10
C PRO A 54 -10.51 -15.53 -1.91
N LEU A 55 -11.17 -15.17 -3.01
CA LEU A 55 -12.45 -14.45 -2.98
C LEU A 55 -13.54 -15.23 -2.26
N GLU A 56 -13.52 -16.56 -2.37
CA GLU A 56 -14.43 -17.50 -1.68
C GLU A 56 -14.37 -17.35 -0.16
N HIS A 57 -13.21 -16.95 0.37
CA HIS A 57 -13.06 -16.69 1.80
C HIS A 57 -13.98 -15.55 2.27
N TYR A 58 -14.20 -14.54 1.44
CA TYR A 58 -15.08 -13.41 1.78
C TYR A 58 -16.55 -13.71 1.56
N VAL A 59 -16.86 -14.62 0.61
CA VAL A 59 -18.25 -14.98 0.28
C VAL A 59 -18.87 -15.90 1.29
N ASN A 60 -18.10 -16.81 1.85
CA ASN A 60 -18.59 -17.93 2.68
C ASN A 60 -18.63 -17.61 4.18
N LYS A 61 -18.12 -16.46 4.62
CA LYS A 61 -18.18 -16.07 6.04
C LYS A 61 -19.50 -15.43 6.40
N SER A 62 -20.15 -15.99 7.41
CA SER A 62 -21.40 -15.46 8.00
C SER A 62 -21.17 -14.46 9.14
N SER A 63 -19.93 -14.20 9.56
CA SER A 63 -19.67 -13.38 10.73
C SER A 63 -19.39 -11.92 10.37
N LYS A 64 -20.19 -11.04 10.97
CA LYS A 64 -19.98 -9.57 10.93
C LYS A 64 -18.93 -9.09 11.95
N GLN A 65 -18.00 -9.94 12.35
CA GLN A 65 -16.99 -9.55 13.33
C GLN A 65 -15.87 -8.79 12.65
N ILE A 66 -15.63 -7.57 13.11
CA ILE A 66 -14.40 -6.84 12.83
C ILE A 66 -13.27 -7.60 13.50
N LYS A 67 -12.29 -8.03 12.73
CA LYS A 67 -11.11 -8.70 13.27
C LYS A 67 -10.20 -7.68 13.95
N SER A 68 -9.60 -8.11 15.05
CA SER A 68 -8.56 -7.33 15.74
C SER A 68 -7.22 -7.30 14.97
N VAL A 69 -7.05 -8.20 14.03
CA VAL A 69 -5.88 -8.31 13.15
C VAL A 69 -6.37 -8.61 11.72
N PRO A 70 -5.82 -7.96 10.70
CA PRO A 70 -6.16 -8.23 9.31
C PRO A 70 -5.86 -9.69 8.93
N ASP A 71 -6.68 -10.25 8.05
CA ASP A 71 -6.54 -11.62 7.56
C ASP A 71 -5.70 -11.64 6.27
N GLY A 72 -4.90 -12.68 6.08
CA GLY A 72 -4.09 -12.86 4.89
C GLY A 72 -2.66 -12.34 5.01
N GLU A 73 -2.06 -12.02 3.87
CA GLU A 73 -0.71 -11.46 3.83
C GLU A 73 -0.71 -10.08 4.53
N PRO A 74 0.19 -9.87 5.53
CA PRO A 74 0.28 -8.60 6.22
C PRO A 74 0.64 -7.45 5.26
N ILE A 75 -0.02 -6.31 5.43
CA ILE A 75 0.24 -5.10 4.64
C ILE A 75 1.71 -4.68 4.77
N SER A 76 2.26 -4.79 5.97
CA SER A 76 3.67 -4.46 6.22
C SER A 76 4.65 -5.38 5.48
N ASP A 77 4.27 -6.63 5.17
CA ASP A 77 5.10 -7.53 4.37
C ASP A 77 5.04 -7.15 2.88
N LEU A 78 3.85 -6.85 2.35
CA LEU A 78 3.71 -6.29 1.01
C LEU A 78 4.52 -5.00 0.85
N CYS A 79 4.42 -4.09 1.82
CA CYS A 79 5.15 -2.82 1.83
C CYS A 79 6.67 -3.01 1.92
N LYS A 80 7.13 -3.94 2.75
CA LYS A 80 8.55 -4.32 2.83
C LYS A 80 9.03 -4.82 1.47
N ASN A 81 8.33 -5.80 0.91
CA ASN A 81 8.75 -6.46 -0.33
C ASN A 81 8.82 -5.46 -1.50
N VAL A 82 7.82 -4.58 -1.65
CA VAL A 82 7.86 -3.55 -2.71
C VAL A 82 8.94 -2.51 -2.47
N GLY A 83 9.19 -2.12 -1.21
CA GLY A 83 10.25 -1.18 -0.85
C GLY A 83 11.65 -1.76 -1.15
N GLU A 84 11.92 -2.99 -0.74
CA GLU A 84 13.17 -3.69 -1.03
C GLU A 84 13.36 -3.88 -2.54
N LYS A 85 12.30 -4.27 -3.25
CA LYS A 85 12.33 -4.37 -4.72
C LYS A 85 12.66 -3.02 -5.37
N CYS A 86 12.04 -1.93 -4.92
CA CYS A 86 12.32 -0.60 -5.45
C CYS A 86 13.79 -0.21 -5.28
N LEU A 87 14.36 -0.44 -4.10
CA LEU A 87 15.79 -0.19 -3.86
C LEU A 87 16.67 -1.05 -4.78
N SER A 88 16.38 -2.33 -4.88
CA SER A 88 17.11 -3.26 -5.74
C SER A 88 17.06 -2.86 -7.22
N ASP A 89 15.88 -2.52 -7.73
CA ASP A 89 15.68 -2.09 -9.13
C ASP A 89 16.52 -0.84 -9.48
N LEU A 90 16.83 -0.02 -8.47
CA LEU A 90 17.63 1.20 -8.60
C LEU A 90 19.12 1.00 -8.28
N GLY A 91 19.55 -0.21 -7.92
CA GLY A 91 20.92 -0.48 -7.45
C GLY A 91 21.23 0.20 -6.10
N LEU A 92 20.22 0.53 -5.32
CA LEU A 92 20.32 1.13 -3.99
C LEU A 92 20.26 0.08 -2.89
N THR A 93 20.79 0.46 -1.74
CA THR A 93 20.76 -0.35 -0.51
C THR A 93 19.92 0.35 0.56
N LYS A 94 19.60 -0.37 1.63
CA LYS A 94 18.96 0.21 2.81
C LYS A 94 19.74 1.38 3.44
N ASN A 95 21.07 1.43 3.27
CA ASN A 95 21.91 2.49 3.80
C ASN A 95 21.83 3.80 2.99
N ASP A 96 21.28 3.73 1.78
CA ASP A 96 21.06 4.90 0.95
C ASP A 96 19.79 5.67 1.32
N VAL A 97 18.87 5.04 2.08
CA VAL A 97 17.62 5.66 2.51
C VAL A 97 17.89 6.61 3.66
N THR A 98 17.62 7.90 3.46
CA THR A 98 17.82 8.95 4.47
C THR A 98 16.54 9.33 5.21
N CYS A 99 15.39 8.93 4.69
CA CYS A 99 14.08 9.14 5.31
C CYS A 99 13.07 8.13 4.73
N ILE A 100 12.12 7.66 5.53
CA ILE A 100 10.98 6.88 5.05
C ILE A 100 9.66 7.55 5.41
N VAL A 101 8.75 7.59 4.46
CA VAL A 101 7.37 8.04 4.66
C VAL A 101 6.42 6.94 4.24
N ALA A 102 5.66 6.42 5.19
CA ALA A 102 4.59 5.46 4.92
C ALA A 102 3.25 6.18 4.87
N ALA A 103 2.58 6.10 3.72
CA ALA A 103 1.23 6.61 3.54
C ALA A 103 0.26 5.44 3.34
N PHE A 104 -0.76 5.36 4.17
CA PHE A 104 -1.63 4.19 4.19
C PHE A 104 -3.06 4.57 4.62
N GLU A 105 -4.02 3.80 4.13
CA GLU A 105 -5.41 3.85 4.59
C GLU A 105 -5.68 2.81 5.67
N ASP A 106 -4.96 1.69 5.62
CA ASP A 106 -5.04 0.56 6.53
C ASP A 106 -3.64 0.08 6.94
N ASN A 107 -3.53 -0.52 8.11
CA ASN A 107 -2.28 -1.05 8.67
C ASN A 107 -2.56 -2.38 9.38
N ASP A 108 -1.52 -3.17 9.62
CA ASP A 108 -1.63 -4.44 10.35
C ASP A 108 -2.04 -4.23 11.81
N PHE A 109 -1.65 -3.09 12.39
CA PHE A 109 -1.89 -2.75 13.79
C PHE A 109 -2.34 -1.29 13.93
N LEU A 110 -3.08 -1.00 14.99
CA LEU A 110 -3.39 0.38 15.37
C LEU A 110 -2.12 1.16 15.78
N SER A 111 -1.16 0.47 16.40
CA SER A 111 0.14 0.99 16.81
C SER A 111 1.13 -0.18 16.92
N PRO A 112 2.41 -0.02 16.52
CA PRO A 112 3.02 1.19 15.94
C PRO A 112 2.54 1.46 14.51
N GLY A 113 2.76 2.69 14.03
CA GLY A 113 2.47 3.05 12.65
C GLY A 113 3.37 2.33 11.64
N LEU A 114 2.92 2.26 10.38
CA LEU A 114 3.55 1.45 9.33
C LEU A 114 5.02 1.82 9.09
N SER A 115 5.40 3.11 9.14
CA SER A 115 6.80 3.51 8.95
C SER A 115 7.74 2.91 10.00
N SER A 116 7.30 2.83 11.26
CA SER A 116 8.08 2.23 12.35
C SER A 116 8.24 0.72 12.17
N ILE A 117 7.20 0.05 11.68
CA ILE A 117 7.24 -1.38 11.35
C ILE A 117 8.25 -1.62 10.20
N LEU A 118 8.19 -0.78 9.16
CA LEU A 118 9.07 -0.89 8.00
C LEU A 118 10.53 -0.62 8.34
N LEU A 119 10.84 0.32 9.24
CA LEU A 119 12.21 0.51 9.73
C LEU A 119 12.81 -0.81 10.20
N THR A 120 12.05 -1.56 11.00
CA THR A 120 12.51 -2.84 11.55
C THR A 120 12.54 -3.94 10.49
N LYS A 121 11.44 -4.11 9.73
CA LYS A 121 11.32 -5.19 8.74
C LYS A 121 12.31 -5.08 7.58
N MET A 122 12.64 -3.87 7.12
CA MET A 122 13.61 -3.62 6.07
C MET A 122 15.05 -3.47 6.61
N GLY A 123 15.23 -3.45 7.93
CA GLY A 123 16.53 -3.21 8.56
C GLY A 123 17.11 -1.84 8.22
N LEU A 124 16.28 -0.82 8.09
CA LEU A 124 16.70 0.57 7.91
C LEU A 124 17.30 1.11 9.22
N SER A 125 18.13 2.15 9.10
CA SER A 125 18.69 2.80 10.28
C SER A 125 17.58 3.38 11.17
N LYS A 126 17.60 3.05 12.45
CA LYS A 126 16.65 3.58 13.45
C LYS A 126 16.79 5.10 13.70
N PHE A 127 17.85 5.70 13.17
CA PHE A 127 18.14 7.12 13.33
C PHE A 127 17.62 7.99 12.19
N ILE A 128 17.13 7.40 11.08
CA ILE A 128 16.55 8.19 10.00
C ILE A 128 15.15 8.69 10.40
N PRO A 129 14.77 9.89 9.97
CA PRO A 129 13.41 10.38 10.11
C PRO A 129 12.41 9.44 9.45
N HIS A 130 11.27 9.22 10.11
CA HIS A 130 10.19 8.41 9.56
C HIS A 130 8.83 9.00 9.91
N TYR A 131 7.93 8.97 8.94
CA TYR A 131 6.62 9.61 9.06
C TYR A 131 5.51 8.65 8.62
N ASN A 132 4.35 8.79 9.27
CA ASN A 132 3.12 8.14 8.87
C ASN A 132 2.11 9.19 8.40
N ILE A 133 1.48 8.92 7.26
CA ILE A 133 0.41 9.74 6.70
C ILE A 133 -0.78 8.83 6.46
N GLN A 134 -1.95 9.22 6.97
CA GLN A 134 -3.16 8.41 6.87
C GLN A 134 -4.36 9.28 6.50
N GLY A 135 -5.37 8.66 5.87
CA GLY A 135 -6.65 9.31 5.57
C GLY A 135 -6.61 10.31 4.42
N MET A 136 -5.65 10.20 3.49
CA MET A 136 -5.52 11.12 2.36
C MET A 136 -6.12 10.58 1.06
N ALA A 137 -6.49 9.31 1.02
CA ALA A 137 -7.11 8.64 -0.12
C ALA A 137 -6.43 9.00 -1.47
N CYS A 138 -7.19 9.41 -2.48
CA CYS A 138 -6.67 9.72 -3.81
C CYS A 138 -5.72 10.93 -3.86
N SER A 139 -5.65 11.75 -2.82
CA SER A 139 -4.73 12.90 -2.74
C SER A 139 -3.34 12.55 -2.19
N THR A 140 -3.10 11.30 -1.82
CA THR A 140 -1.85 10.85 -1.19
C THR A 140 -0.63 11.18 -2.02
N LEU A 141 -0.59 10.77 -3.29
CA LEU A 141 0.61 10.96 -4.13
C LEU A 141 1.00 12.43 -4.33
N PRO A 142 0.10 13.35 -4.72
CA PRO A 142 0.45 14.77 -4.85
C PRO A 142 1.00 15.35 -3.54
N LYS A 143 0.42 15.00 -2.40
CA LYS A 143 0.86 15.48 -1.08
C LYS A 143 2.22 14.92 -0.68
N LEU A 144 2.52 13.66 -1.00
CA LEU A 144 3.85 13.10 -0.78
C LEU A 144 4.92 13.77 -1.64
N LEU A 145 4.62 14.13 -2.88
CA LEU A 145 5.56 14.86 -3.73
C LEU A 145 5.86 16.26 -3.19
N GLU A 146 4.84 16.95 -2.67
CA GLU A 146 5.00 18.23 -1.99
C GLU A 146 5.85 18.07 -0.72
N LEU A 147 5.57 17.06 0.10
CA LEU A 147 6.36 16.76 1.29
C LEU A 147 7.81 16.41 0.95
N GLY A 148 8.03 15.62 -0.10
CA GLY A 148 9.36 15.21 -0.54
C GLY A 148 10.29 16.36 -0.82
N LYS A 149 9.80 17.44 -1.43
CA LYS A 149 10.58 18.67 -1.66
C LYS A 149 11.11 19.28 -0.37
N ASN A 150 10.37 19.15 0.73
CA ASN A 150 10.75 19.70 2.03
C ASN A 150 11.66 18.76 2.84
N LEU A 151 11.62 17.46 2.55
CA LEU A 151 12.43 16.44 3.24
C LEU A 151 13.83 16.30 2.64
N ILE A 152 13.99 16.59 1.35
CA ILE A 152 15.28 16.53 0.66
C ILE A 152 16.01 17.85 0.88
N ARG A 153 17.09 17.81 1.63
CA ARG A 153 17.93 18.98 1.99
C ARG A 153 19.26 18.98 1.27
N ASN A 154 19.75 17.80 0.91
CA ASN A 154 21.05 17.60 0.28
C ASN A 154 20.91 16.73 -0.97
N LYS A 155 21.83 16.86 -1.91
CA LYS A 155 21.85 16.09 -3.17
C LYS A 155 21.93 14.57 -2.99
N ASN A 156 22.38 14.10 -1.84
CA ASN A 156 22.51 12.69 -1.53
C ASN A 156 21.28 12.13 -0.79
N ASP A 157 20.36 12.99 -0.36
CA ASP A 157 19.17 12.56 0.35
C ASP A 157 18.26 11.73 -0.57
N LYS A 158 17.79 10.62 -0.05
CA LYS A 158 16.84 9.71 -0.70
C LYS A 158 15.70 9.40 0.24
N VAL A 159 14.52 9.86 -0.11
CA VAL A 159 13.29 9.61 0.64
C VAL A 159 12.56 8.42 0.00
N LEU A 160 12.34 7.38 0.78
CA LEU A 160 11.53 6.24 0.37
C LEU A 160 10.07 6.51 0.74
N PHE A 161 9.21 6.67 -0.26
CA PHE A 161 7.77 6.71 -0.08
C PHE A 161 7.18 5.31 -0.26
N VAL A 162 6.44 4.83 0.74
CA VAL A 162 5.68 3.60 0.67
C VAL A 162 4.20 3.94 0.78
N ILE A 163 3.44 3.67 -0.29
CA ILE A 163 1.99 3.96 -0.33
C ILE A 163 1.25 2.64 -0.35
N SER A 164 0.35 2.45 0.58
CA SER A 164 -0.42 1.22 0.75
C SER A 164 -1.92 1.48 0.88
N GLY A 165 -2.70 0.57 0.29
CA GLY A 165 -4.14 0.46 0.49
C GLY A 165 -4.55 -0.97 0.16
N CYS A 166 -4.83 -1.78 1.18
CA CYS A 166 -5.21 -3.17 1.04
C CYS A 166 -6.42 -3.52 1.91
N ASN A 167 -7.56 -2.95 1.59
CA ASN A 167 -8.79 -3.08 2.35
C ASN A 167 -9.28 -4.54 2.49
N SER A 168 -8.90 -5.43 1.56
CA SER A 168 -9.32 -6.82 1.58
C SER A 168 -8.85 -7.61 2.81
N GLY A 169 -7.84 -7.14 3.54
CA GLY A 169 -7.41 -7.73 4.81
C GLY A 169 -8.38 -7.46 5.98
N TRP A 170 -9.11 -6.35 5.93
CA TRP A 170 -9.97 -5.87 7.01
C TRP A 170 -11.45 -6.12 6.77
N TYR A 171 -11.92 -5.97 5.53
CA TYR A 171 -13.34 -6.07 5.23
C TYR A 171 -13.77 -7.51 5.03
N LEU A 172 -14.81 -7.87 5.78
CA LEU A 172 -15.59 -9.06 5.56
C LEU A 172 -16.90 -8.64 4.88
N PRO A 173 -17.37 -9.38 3.90
CA PRO A 173 -18.66 -9.12 3.28
C PRO A 173 -19.82 -9.40 4.24
#